data_32ab6369c3e2b85112058528de2474a0
#
_entry.id   32ab6369c3e2b85112058528de2474a0
#
_cell.length_a   1.000
_cell.length_b   1.000
_cell.length_c   1.000
_cell.angle_alpha   90.00
_cell.angle_beta   90.00
_cell.angle_gamma   90.00
#
_symmetry.space_group_name_H-M   'P 1'
#
loop_
_entity.id
_entity.type
_entity.pdbx_description
1 polymer ?
#
loop_
_entity_poly.entity_id
_entity_poly.type
_entity_poly.pdbx_seq_one_letter_code
_entity_poly.pdbx_strand_id
1 'polypeptide(L)'
;RPFLYFWEGAEPNSGLAPERYHVDGVYPQNDANVVTSGGSGFGIMAILAGIDRGYVTREEGLARMERIVSFLEKADRFHGAYPHWWYGDTGKVKPFGQKDNGGDLVETAFLIQGLLAVHQYYINGNEKEKALAARIDQIWKDVDWNWYRNGDQNVLYWHWSPTYGWEMDFPIHGYNECMIMYILAAASPTHGVPAAVYHDGWAQNGAIVSPHKVEGIELHLRYQGTEAGPLFWAQYSFLGLDPVGLKDEYCPSYFHEMRNLTLVNRAYCIRNPKHYKGFGPDCWGLTASYSVDGYAAHSPNEQDDKGVISP
;
A
#
# COMPACT_ATOMS: atom_id res chain seq x y z
N ARG A 1 14.53 8.55 -13.55
CA ARG A 1 13.77 9.17 -12.44
C ARG A 1 12.63 8.24 -12.06
N PRO A 2 12.36 7.97 -10.76
CA PRO A 2 11.24 7.10 -10.34
C PRO A 2 9.88 7.51 -10.91
N PHE A 3 9.64 8.82 -11.06
CA PHE A 3 8.43 9.37 -11.68
C PHE A 3 8.14 8.76 -13.08
N LEU A 4 9.17 8.49 -13.89
CA LEU A 4 8.98 7.98 -15.26
C LEU A 4 8.38 6.57 -15.28
N TYR A 5 8.63 5.75 -14.24
CA TYR A 5 7.98 4.45 -14.10
C TYR A 5 6.45 4.58 -14.09
N PHE A 6 5.92 5.57 -13.37
CA PHE A 6 4.49 5.82 -13.26
C PHE A 6 3.93 6.66 -14.41
N TRP A 7 4.77 7.42 -15.11
CA TRP A 7 4.31 8.32 -16.19
C TRP A 7 4.46 7.68 -17.56
N GLU A 8 5.67 7.29 -17.94
CA GLU A 8 5.97 6.68 -19.25
C GLU A 8 5.74 5.18 -19.25
N GLY A 9 6.03 4.53 -18.12
CA GLY A 9 5.88 3.08 -17.92
C GLY A 9 4.46 2.64 -17.59
N ALA A 10 3.50 3.56 -17.43
CA ALA A 10 2.11 3.20 -17.15
C ALA A 10 1.50 2.37 -18.28
N GLU A 11 0.61 1.45 -17.92
CA GLU A 11 -0.13 0.66 -18.90
C GLU A 11 -1.05 1.61 -19.71
N PRO A 12 -0.99 1.55 -21.06
CA PRO A 12 -1.54 2.62 -21.91
C PRO A 12 -3.07 2.75 -21.88
N ASN A 13 -3.81 1.67 -21.64
CA ASN A 13 -5.27 1.71 -21.60
C ASN A 13 -5.77 2.23 -20.24
N SER A 14 -5.28 1.67 -19.15
CA SER A 14 -5.70 2.02 -17.79
C SER A 14 -5.03 3.28 -17.24
N GLY A 15 -3.80 3.55 -17.66
CA GLY A 15 -2.95 4.59 -17.06
C GLY A 15 -2.36 4.22 -15.71
N LEU A 16 -2.60 2.98 -15.23
CA LEU A 16 -2.14 2.47 -13.94
C LEU A 16 -0.70 1.95 -14.02
N ALA A 17 -0.08 1.77 -12.85
CA ALA A 17 1.26 1.23 -12.74
C ALA A 17 1.29 -0.26 -13.11
N PRO A 18 2.23 -0.72 -13.96
CA PRO A 18 2.45 -2.13 -14.17
C PRO A 18 2.89 -2.79 -12.86
N GLU A 19 2.60 -4.07 -12.72
CA GLU A 19 3.05 -4.84 -11.55
C GLU A 19 4.57 -4.89 -11.49
N ARG A 20 5.22 -5.07 -12.65
CA ARG A 20 6.67 -5.09 -12.79
C ARG A 20 7.13 -4.58 -14.16
N TYR A 21 8.42 -4.32 -14.26
CA TYR A 21 9.06 -3.95 -15.50
C TYR A 21 10.27 -4.85 -15.75
N HIS A 22 10.27 -5.55 -16.87
CA HIS A 22 11.41 -6.35 -17.34
C HIS A 22 12.28 -5.51 -18.27
N VAL A 23 13.53 -5.27 -17.87
CA VAL A 23 14.48 -4.40 -18.62
C VAL A 23 14.76 -4.91 -20.02
N ASP A 24 14.73 -6.24 -20.21
CA ASP A 24 14.93 -6.89 -21.51
C ASP A 24 13.64 -6.96 -22.35
N GLY A 25 12.50 -6.49 -21.83
CA GLY A 25 11.20 -6.54 -22.48
C GLY A 25 10.58 -7.94 -22.59
N VAL A 26 11.18 -8.94 -21.95
CA VAL A 26 10.68 -10.32 -21.96
C VAL A 26 9.79 -10.58 -20.77
N TYR A 27 8.54 -10.98 -21.02
CA TYR A 27 7.53 -11.29 -20.01
C TYR A 27 7.14 -12.78 -20.07
N PRO A 28 7.90 -13.66 -19.40
CA PRO A 28 7.73 -15.11 -19.54
C PRO A 28 6.37 -15.63 -19.00
N GLN A 29 5.72 -14.86 -18.13
CA GLN A 29 4.39 -15.19 -17.59
C GLN A 29 3.23 -14.52 -18.37
N ASN A 30 3.54 -13.87 -19.50
CA ASN A 30 2.59 -13.09 -20.30
C ASN A 30 1.84 -12.03 -19.46
N ASP A 31 2.56 -11.32 -18.63
CA ASP A 31 2.06 -10.40 -17.61
C ASP A 31 2.42 -8.92 -17.88
N ALA A 32 2.83 -8.60 -19.12
CA ALA A 32 3.20 -7.24 -19.54
C ALA A 32 2.07 -6.21 -19.37
N ASN A 33 0.80 -6.65 -19.43
CA ASN A 33 -0.38 -5.81 -19.25
C ASN A 33 -0.99 -5.90 -17.84
N VAL A 34 -0.32 -6.57 -16.90
CA VAL A 34 -0.80 -6.67 -15.52
C VAL A 34 -0.48 -5.38 -14.77
N VAL A 35 -1.51 -4.81 -14.14
CA VAL A 35 -1.42 -3.59 -13.33
C VAL A 35 -1.80 -3.87 -11.89
N THR A 36 -1.20 -3.12 -10.97
CA THR A 36 -1.40 -3.27 -9.52
C THR A 36 -2.29 -2.17 -8.96
N SER A 37 -3.12 -2.49 -7.98
CA SER A 37 -3.99 -1.52 -7.32
C SER A 37 -3.22 -0.64 -6.34
N GLY A 38 -2.55 -1.20 -5.36
CA GLY A 38 -1.82 -0.43 -4.35
C GLY A 38 -0.65 0.35 -4.92
N GLY A 39 0.18 -0.29 -5.75
CA GLY A 39 1.27 0.40 -6.44
C GLY A 39 0.80 1.55 -7.32
N SER A 40 -0.39 1.44 -7.91
CA SER A 40 -1.02 2.55 -8.65
C SER A 40 -1.45 3.69 -7.73
N GLY A 41 -1.89 3.40 -6.49
CA GLY A 41 -2.15 4.44 -5.49
C GLY A 41 -0.92 5.29 -5.21
N PHE A 42 0.25 4.68 -5.07
CA PHE A 42 1.53 5.38 -4.91
C PHE A 42 1.91 6.14 -6.19
N GLY A 43 1.68 5.54 -7.36
CA GLY A 43 1.90 6.16 -8.66
C GLY A 43 1.07 7.44 -8.86
N ILE A 44 -0.17 7.43 -8.42
CA ILE A 44 -1.08 8.59 -8.43
C ILE A 44 -0.47 9.75 -7.62
N MET A 45 0.05 9.49 -6.43
CA MET A 45 0.71 10.50 -5.61
C MET A 45 2.02 10.99 -6.25
N ALA A 46 2.78 10.10 -6.90
CA ALA A 46 3.97 10.48 -7.66
C ALA A 46 3.63 11.40 -8.84
N ILE A 47 2.47 11.20 -9.50
CA ILE A 47 1.99 12.08 -10.57
C ILE A 47 1.64 13.46 -10.02
N LEU A 48 0.95 13.57 -8.87
CA LEU A 48 0.69 14.86 -8.22
C LEU A 48 1.99 15.60 -7.89
N ALA A 49 2.98 14.89 -7.33
CA ALA A 49 4.31 15.47 -7.10
C ALA A 49 5.00 15.89 -8.41
N GLY A 50 4.78 15.15 -9.51
CA GLY A 50 5.26 15.49 -10.84
C GLY A 50 4.66 16.79 -11.40
N ILE A 51 3.37 17.02 -11.16
CA ILE A 51 2.69 18.28 -11.53
C ILE A 51 3.28 19.44 -10.72
N ASP A 52 3.38 19.29 -9.39
CA ASP A 52 3.90 20.32 -8.51
C ASP A 52 5.35 20.72 -8.84
N ARG A 53 6.16 19.74 -9.26
CA ARG A 53 7.56 19.96 -9.66
C ARG A 53 7.73 20.38 -11.13
N GLY A 54 6.66 20.54 -11.88
CA GLY A 54 6.68 20.93 -13.29
C GLY A 54 7.29 19.88 -14.23
N TYR A 55 7.25 18.59 -13.87
CA TYR A 55 7.64 17.51 -14.78
C TYR A 55 6.60 17.25 -15.84
N VAL A 56 5.35 17.47 -15.50
CA VAL A 56 4.17 17.46 -16.38
C VAL A 56 3.27 18.64 -16.02
N THR A 57 2.47 19.06 -16.97
CA THR A 57 1.51 20.14 -16.73
C THR A 57 0.31 19.65 -15.91
N ARG A 58 -0.40 20.58 -15.28
CA ARG A 58 -1.65 20.27 -14.55
C ARG A 58 -2.70 19.64 -15.45
N GLU A 59 -2.78 20.09 -16.73
CA GLU A 59 -3.72 19.56 -17.72
C GLU A 59 -3.37 18.11 -18.12
N GLU A 60 -2.10 17.82 -18.38
CA GLU A 60 -1.63 16.44 -18.64
C GLU A 60 -1.90 15.52 -17.47
N GLY A 61 -1.64 15.98 -16.24
CA GLY A 61 -1.94 15.24 -15.01
C GLY A 61 -3.43 14.97 -14.86
N LEU A 62 -4.29 15.98 -15.10
CA LEU A 62 -5.75 15.82 -15.05
C LEU A 62 -6.20 14.76 -16.07
N ALA A 63 -5.73 14.83 -17.32
CA ALA A 63 -6.08 13.86 -18.36
C ALA A 63 -5.64 12.41 -17.98
N ARG A 64 -4.50 12.26 -17.33
CA ARG A 64 -4.05 10.96 -16.81
C ARG A 64 -4.98 10.46 -15.69
N MET A 65 -5.38 11.32 -14.74
CA MET A 65 -6.28 10.96 -13.65
C MET A 65 -7.68 10.61 -14.15
N GLU A 66 -8.20 11.33 -15.16
CA GLU A 66 -9.47 11.01 -15.82
C GLU A 66 -9.45 9.61 -16.46
N ARG A 67 -8.33 9.23 -17.09
CA ARG A 67 -8.13 7.88 -17.65
C ARG A 67 -8.16 6.81 -16.55
N ILE A 68 -7.38 7.01 -15.49
CA ILE A 68 -7.32 6.09 -14.36
C ILE A 68 -8.69 5.90 -13.72
N VAL A 69 -9.40 7.00 -13.41
CA VAL A 69 -10.73 6.93 -12.78
C VAL A 69 -11.73 6.25 -13.72
N SER A 70 -11.69 6.56 -15.02
CA SER A 70 -12.59 5.91 -16.00
C SER A 70 -12.33 4.41 -16.16
N PHE A 71 -11.10 3.95 -15.95
CA PHE A 71 -10.79 2.52 -15.87
C PHE A 71 -11.34 1.91 -14.56
N LEU A 72 -11.08 2.53 -13.43
CA LEU A 72 -11.48 2.03 -12.11
C LEU A 72 -13.01 1.89 -11.96
N GLU A 73 -13.78 2.77 -12.59
CA GLU A 73 -15.25 2.70 -12.59
C GLU A 73 -15.81 1.46 -13.31
N LYS A 74 -15.04 0.85 -14.20
CA LYS A 74 -15.44 -0.30 -15.02
C LYS A 74 -14.73 -1.60 -14.65
N ALA A 75 -13.61 -1.49 -13.93
CA ALA A 75 -12.80 -2.64 -13.54
C ALA A 75 -13.53 -3.51 -12.51
N ASP A 76 -13.15 -4.79 -12.44
CA ASP A 76 -13.71 -5.71 -11.46
C ASP A 76 -13.49 -5.19 -10.03
N ARG A 77 -14.57 -5.24 -9.24
CA ARG A 77 -14.63 -4.85 -7.82
C ARG A 77 -15.44 -5.89 -7.06
N PHE A 78 -15.13 -6.06 -5.78
CA PHE A 78 -15.73 -7.07 -4.92
C PHE A 78 -16.15 -6.41 -3.61
N HIS A 79 -17.44 -6.17 -3.42
CA HIS A 79 -17.96 -5.35 -2.32
C HIS A 79 -17.25 -3.98 -2.23
N GLY A 80 -17.04 -3.38 -3.39
CA GLY A 80 -16.35 -2.10 -3.51
C GLY A 80 -14.82 -2.15 -3.43
N ALA A 81 -14.23 -3.21 -2.88
CA ALA A 81 -12.76 -3.36 -2.89
C ALA A 81 -12.25 -3.85 -4.26
N TYR A 82 -11.09 -3.39 -4.59
CA TYR A 82 -10.39 -3.76 -5.80
C TYR A 82 -9.51 -5.01 -5.58
N PRO A 83 -9.22 -5.79 -6.64
CA PRO A 83 -8.30 -6.91 -6.52
C PRO A 83 -6.85 -6.42 -6.41
N HIS A 84 -5.94 -7.32 -6.05
CA HIS A 84 -4.51 -7.05 -6.03
C HIS A 84 -4.02 -6.62 -7.42
N TRP A 85 -4.42 -7.36 -8.46
CA TRP A 85 -4.05 -7.13 -9.85
C TRP A 85 -5.24 -7.18 -10.81
N TRP A 86 -5.12 -6.40 -11.89
CA TRP A 86 -5.98 -6.52 -13.09
C TRP A 86 -5.15 -6.76 -14.34
N TYR A 87 -5.81 -7.27 -15.37
CA TYR A 87 -5.36 -7.05 -16.73
C TYR A 87 -5.73 -5.61 -17.14
N GLY A 88 -4.73 -4.76 -17.45
CA GLY A 88 -4.92 -3.34 -17.72
C GLY A 88 -5.71 -3.05 -18.99
N ASP A 89 -5.76 -3.99 -19.94
CA ASP A 89 -6.54 -3.90 -21.17
C ASP A 89 -8.03 -4.18 -20.97
N THR A 90 -8.40 -5.03 -20.00
CA THR A 90 -9.78 -5.49 -19.82
C THR A 90 -10.42 -5.04 -18.50
N GLY A 91 -9.64 -4.69 -17.50
CA GLY A 91 -10.12 -4.43 -16.14
C GLY A 91 -10.57 -5.68 -15.39
N LYS A 92 -10.30 -6.87 -15.93
CA LYS A 92 -10.61 -8.13 -15.28
C LYS A 92 -9.57 -8.50 -14.25
N VAL A 93 -10.02 -9.09 -13.14
CA VAL A 93 -9.12 -9.56 -12.07
C VAL A 93 -8.08 -10.53 -12.63
N LYS A 94 -6.81 -10.26 -12.32
CA LYS A 94 -5.71 -11.21 -12.48
C LYS A 94 -5.43 -11.79 -11.10
N PRO A 95 -5.71 -13.07 -10.85
CA PRO A 95 -5.46 -13.69 -9.55
C PRO A 95 -4.00 -13.55 -9.12
N PHE A 96 -3.77 -13.07 -7.92
CA PHE A 96 -2.45 -13.09 -7.28
C PHE A 96 -2.09 -14.52 -6.84
N GLY A 97 -3.07 -15.23 -6.33
CA GLY A 97 -2.99 -16.63 -5.95
C GLY A 97 -4.32 -17.34 -6.16
N GLN A 98 -4.38 -18.65 -5.97
CA GLN A 98 -5.58 -19.44 -6.21
C GLN A 98 -6.80 -18.92 -5.44
N LYS A 99 -6.62 -18.56 -4.16
CA LYS A 99 -7.68 -18.03 -3.30
C LYS A 99 -7.73 -16.50 -3.27
N ASP A 100 -6.76 -15.86 -3.91
CA ASP A 100 -6.63 -14.41 -4.04
C ASP A 100 -7.02 -14.00 -5.47
N ASN A 101 -8.31 -14.16 -5.77
CA ASN A 101 -8.93 -13.88 -7.07
C ASN A 101 -10.14 -12.95 -6.92
N GLY A 102 -10.18 -12.18 -5.86
CA GLY A 102 -11.29 -11.30 -5.51
C GLY A 102 -10.81 -9.96 -4.95
N GLY A 103 -11.49 -9.46 -3.91
CA GLY A 103 -11.17 -8.18 -3.30
C GLY A 103 -9.98 -8.27 -2.34
N ASP A 104 -9.05 -7.34 -2.50
CA ASP A 104 -7.92 -7.10 -1.62
C ASP A 104 -8.12 -5.74 -0.93
N LEU A 105 -8.44 -5.78 0.37
CA LEU A 105 -8.76 -4.56 1.11
C LEU A 105 -7.54 -3.69 1.40
N VAL A 106 -6.37 -4.30 1.55
CA VAL A 106 -5.11 -3.61 1.84
C VAL A 106 -4.64 -2.84 0.62
N GLU A 107 -4.57 -3.50 -0.53
CA GLU A 107 -4.22 -2.85 -1.80
C GLU A 107 -5.25 -1.78 -2.18
N THR A 108 -6.54 -2.04 -1.90
CA THR A 108 -7.59 -1.04 -2.05
C THR A 108 -7.33 0.18 -1.18
N ALA A 109 -6.90 0.02 0.06
CA ALA A 109 -6.59 1.14 0.94
C ALA A 109 -5.44 2.01 0.39
N PHE A 110 -4.40 1.39 -0.17
CA PHE A 110 -3.32 2.13 -0.83
C PHE A 110 -3.79 2.87 -2.07
N LEU A 111 -4.67 2.29 -2.86
CA LEU A 111 -5.27 2.98 -4.00
C LEU A 111 -6.15 4.17 -3.56
N ILE A 112 -7.02 3.96 -2.58
CA ILE A 112 -7.94 4.98 -2.07
C ILE A 112 -7.17 6.15 -1.44
N GLN A 113 -6.09 5.92 -0.69
CA GLN A 113 -5.29 7.05 -0.16
C GLN A 113 -4.73 7.93 -1.28
N GLY A 114 -4.27 7.33 -2.38
CA GLY A 114 -3.82 8.06 -3.57
C GLY A 114 -4.95 8.84 -4.24
N LEU A 115 -6.11 8.21 -4.41
CA LEU A 115 -7.29 8.85 -4.99
C LEU A 115 -7.79 10.01 -4.11
N LEU A 116 -7.79 9.89 -2.79
CA LEU A 116 -8.18 10.96 -1.89
C LEU A 116 -7.20 12.15 -1.95
N ALA A 117 -5.91 11.92 -2.17
CA ALA A 117 -4.97 13.00 -2.45
C ALA A 117 -5.32 13.74 -3.74
N VAL A 118 -5.71 13.03 -4.82
CA VAL A 118 -6.19 13.63 -6.07
C VAL A 118 -7.49 14.40 -5.86
N HIS A 119 -8.44 13.82 -5.13
CA HIS A 119 -9.69 14.49 -4.76
C HIS A 119 -9.40 15.84 -4.11
N GLN A 120 -8.55 15.86 -3.08
CA GLN A 120 -8.20 17.09 -2.36
C GLN A 120 -7.46 18.09 -3.24
N TYR A 121 -6.62 17.62 -4.17
CA TYR A 121 -5.88 18.46 -5.09
C TYR A 121 -6.77 19.21 -6.10
N TYR A 122 -7.89 18.58 -6.54
CA TYR A 122 -8.74 19.09 -7.59
C TYR A 122 -10.10 19.65 -7.12
N ILE A 123 -10.54 19.40 -5.90
CA ILE A 123 -11.89 19.77 -5.41
C ILE A 123 -12.22 21.26 -5.51
N ASN A 124 -11.21 22.13 -5.43
CA ASN A 124 -11.37 23.58 -5.53
C ASN A 124 -10.94 24.13 -6.91
N GLY A 125 -10.74 23.27 -7.89
CA GLY A 125 -10.30 23.62 -9.22
C GLY A 125 -11.41 24.08 -10.17
N ASN A 126 -11.16 23.94 -11.47
CA ASN A 126 -12.17 24.23 -12.50
C ASN A 126 -13.26 23.13 -12.55
N GLU A 127 -14.27 23.29 -13.41
CA GLU A 127 -15.42 22.37 -13.47
C GLU A 127 -15.04 20.93 -13.84
N LYS A 128 -14.03 20.72 -14.70
CA LYS A 128 -13.54 19.36 -15.03
C LYS A 128 -12.84 18.73 -13.83
N GLU A 129 -12.02 19.49 -13.13
CA GLU A 129 -11.33 19.05 -11.92
C GLU A 129 -12.29 18.68 -10.80
N LYS A 130 -13.31 19.51 -10.56
CA LYS A 130 -14.39 19.22 -9.60
C LYS A 130 -15.18 17.97 -9.99
N ALA A 131 -15.49 17.81 -11.29
CA ALA A 131 -16.18 16.61 -11.77
C ALA A 131 -15.36 15.33 -11.52
N LEU A 132 -14.04 15.38 -11.75
CA LEU A 132 -13.15 14.27 -11.43
C LEU A 132 -13.13 13.99 -9.91
N ALA A 133 -13.03 15.03 -9.08
CA ALA A 133 -13.06 14.90 -7.63
C ALA A 133 -14.36 14.22 -7.14
N ALA A 134 -15.51 14.60 -7.70
CA ALA A 134 -16.80 13.98 -7.36
C ALA A 134 -16.86 12.48 -7.73
N ARG A 135 -16.27 12.07 -8.85
CA ARG A 135 -16.17 10.66 -9.25
C ARG A 135 -15.29 9.86 -8.29
N ILE A 136 -14.18 10.44 -7.87
CA ILE A 136 -13.28 9.84 -6.87
C ILE A 136 -13.99 9.69 -5.52
N ASP A 137 -14.73 10.70 -5.09
CA ASP A 137 -15.52 10.65 -3.86
C ASP A 137 -16.55 9.50 -3.89
N GLN A 138 -17.18 9.24 -5.06
CA GLN A 138 -18.08 8.10 -5.23
C GLN A 138 -17.33 6.77 -5.14
N ILE A 139 -16.16 6.62 -5.76
CA ILE A 139 -15.32 5.41 -5.65
C ILE A 139 -14.98 5.13 -4.17
N TRP A 140 -14.59 6.15 -3.43
CA TRP A 140 -14.29 6.07 -2.01
C TRP A 140 -15.50 5.60 -1.19
N LYS A 141 -16.68 6.18 -1.45
CA LYS A 141 -17.93 5.85 -0.77
C LYS A 141 -18.43 4.44 -1.07
N ASP A 142 -18.08 3.89 -2.22
CA ASP A 142 -18.53 2.56 -2.65
C ASP A 142 -17.76 1.40 -2.01
N VAL A 143 -16.63 1.66 -1.35
CA VAL A 143 -15.88 0.60 -0.66
C VAL A 143 -16.62 0.17 0.59
N ASP A 144 -17.08 -1.08 0.61
CA ASP A 144 -17.76 -1.65 1.77
C ASP A 144 -16.75 -2.22 2.78
N TRP A 145 -16.14 -1.33 3.55
CA TRP A 145 -15.19 -1.70 4.61
C TRP A 145 -15.83 -2.62 5.66
N ASN A 146 -17.12 -2.43 5.94
CA ASN A 146 -17.83 -3.23 6.94
C ASN A 146 -18.03 -4.68 6.49
N TRP A 147 -18.16 -4.94 5.18
CA TRP A 147 -18.19 -6.30 4.64
C TRP A 147 -16.95 -7.09 5.02
N TYR A 148 -15.78 -6.44 4.97
CA TYR A 148 -14.48 -7.07 5.23
C TYR A 148 -14.21 -7.37 6.71
N ARG A 149 -15.22 -7.28 7.56
CA ARG A 149 -15.21 -7.79 8.93
C ARG A 149 -15.59 -9.28 9.03
N ASN A 150 -15.89 -9.94 7.92
CA ASN A 150 -16.28 -11.35 7.87
C ASN A 150 -17.36 -11.70 8.92
N GLY A 151 -18.57 -11.15 8.75
CA GLY A 151 -19.71 -11.41 9.63
C GLY A 151 -19.66 -10.64 10.96
N ASP A 152 -19.37 -9.36 10.91
CA ASP A 152 -19.40 -8.42 12.05
C ASP A 152 -18.32 -8.68 13.14
N GLN A 153 -17.22 -9.37 12.81
CA GLN A 153 -16.08 -9.49 13.72
C GLN A 153 -15.42 -8.12 13.95
N ASN A 154 -14.75 -7.95 15.09
CA ASN A 154 -14.01 -6.73 15.40
C ASN A 154 -12.58 -6.75 14.84
N VAL A 155 -12.43 -7.12 13.57
CA VAL A 155 -11.15 -7.15 12.84
C VAL A 155 -11.44 -7.02 11.35
N LEU A 156 -10.51 -6.46 10.58
CA LEU A 156 -10.59 -6.44 9.12
C LEU A 156 -9.79 -7.59 8.54
N TYR A 157 -10.33 -8.18 7.47
CA TYR A 157 -9.70 -9.26 6.71
C TYR A 157 -9.08 -8.72 5.43
N TRP A 158 -7.96 -9.32 5.01
CA TRP A 158 -7.21 -8.92 3.82
C TRP A 158 -8.01 -9.18 2.54
N HIS A 159 -8.53 -10.40 2.41
CA HIS A 159 -9.10 -10.89 1.16
C HIS A 159 -10.53 -11.43 1.31
N TRP A 160 -11.30 -11.23 0.25
CA TRP A 160 -12.52 -11.98 0.00
C TRP A 160 -12.54 -12.45 -1.45
N SER A 161 -12.87 -13.72 -1.66
CA SER A 161 -12.93 -14.36 -2.98
C SER A 161 -14.38 -14.66 -3.39
N PRO A 162 -14.80 -14.36 -4.62
CA PRO A 162 -16.12 -14.76 -5.12
C PRO A 162 -16.26 -16.29 -5.28
N THR A 163 -15.14 -17.01 -5.33
CA THR A 163 -15.12 -18.48 -5.49
C THR A 163 -14.92 -19.20 -4.17
N TYR A 164 -14.03 -18.68 -3.32
CA TYR A 164 -13.60 -19.34 -2.09
C TYR A 164 -14.08 -18.63 -0.82
N GLY A 165 -14.82 -17.52 -0.95
CA GLY A 165 -15.28 -16.74 0.21
C GLY A 165 -14.12 -16.26 1.09
N TRP A 166 -14.18 -16.60 2.36
CA TRP A 166 -13.19 -16.21 3.38
C TRP A 166 -12.10 -17.27 3.63
N GLU A 167 -11.91 -18.25 2.72
CA GLU A 167 -10.96 -19.36 2.93
C GLU A 167 -9.48 -18.95 3.05
N MET A 168 -9.10 -17.71 2.67
CA MET A 168 -7.78 -17.16 2.98
C MET A 168 -7.57 -16.99 4.48
N ASP A 169 -8.65 -16.71 5.22
CA ASP A 169 -8.69 -16.54 6.68
C ASP A 169 -7.52 -15.72 7.22
N PHE A 170 -7.40 -14.49 6.69
CA PHE A 170 -6.28 -13.62 7.01
C PHE A 170 -6.74 -12.31 7.69
N PRO A 171 -7.07 -12.37 9.01
CA PRO A 171 -7.35 -11.17 9.79
C PRO A 171 -6.07 -10.34 9.96
N ILE A 172 -6.21 -9.01 9.88
CA ILE A 172 -5.10 -8.07 9.95
C ILE A 172 -4.97 -7.51 11.36
N HIS A 173 -3.82 -7.72 11.95
CA HIS A 173 -3.42 -7.11 13.21
C HIS A 173 -2.19 -6.22 13.00
N GLY A 174 -2.05 -5.10 13.73
CA GLY A 174 -0.91 -4.20 13.66
C GLY A 174 0.26 -4.65 14.55
N TYR A 175 1.47 -4.07 14.39
CA TYR A 175 1.84 -2.98 13.50
C TYR A 175 2.48 -3.50 12.21
N ASN A 176 1.99 -3.02 11.09
CA ASN A 176 2.49 -3.28 9.74
C ASN A 176 2.00 -2.16 8.77
N GLU A 177 2.10 -2.36 7.47
CA GLU A 177 1.69 -1.42 6.42
C GLU A 177 0.19 -1.09 6.40
N CYS A 178 -0.64 -1.89 7.04
CA CYS A 178 -2.11 -1.83 6.91
C CYS A 178 -2.78 -0.75 7.80
N MET A 179 -2.03 0.09 8.51
CA MET A 179 -2.62 1.13 9.37
C MET A 179 -3.60 2.03 8.62
N ILE A 180 -3.24 2.45 7.41
CA ILE A 180 -4.11 3.30 6.57
C ILE A 180 -5.45 2.63 6.26
N MET A 181 -5.48 1.32 6.11
CA MET A 181 -6.72 0.55 5.87
C MET A 181 -7.70 0.72 7.04
N TYR A 182 -7.23 0.59 8.28
CA TYR A 182 -8.05 0.79 9.46
C TYR A 182 -8.53 2.23 9.62
N ILE A 183 -7.66 3.21 9.30
CA ILE A 183 -8.02 4.64 9.33
C ILE A 183 -9.11 4.93 8.29
N LEU A 184 -8.96 4.46 7.06
CA LEU A 184 -9.96 4.64 6.01
C LEU A 184 -11.27 3.94 6.35
N ALA A 185 -11.22 2.73 6.87
CA ALA A 185 -12.41 2.01 7.31
C ALA A 185 -13.17 2.75 8.41
N ALA A 186 -12.47 3.31 9.39
CA ALA A 186 -13.09 4.11 10.45
C ALA A 186 -13.63 5.45 9.94
N ALA A 187 -12.98 6.06 8.94
CA ALA A 187 -13.34 7.36 8.37
C ALA A 187 -14.41 7.28 7.26
N SER A 188 -14.75 6.08 6.78
CA SER A 188 -15.70 5.92 5.67
C SER A 188 -17.06 6.55 5.98
N PRO A 189 -17.58 7.42 5.07
CA PRO A 189 -18.82 8.11 5.29
C PRO A 189 -20.08 7.23 5.08
N THR A 190 -19.93 6.06 4.46
CA THR A 190 -21.04 5.18 4.04
C THR A 190 -20.97 3.80 4.68
N HIS A 191 -19.80 3.19 4.73
CA HIS A 191 -19.57 1.82 5.20
C HIS A 191 -18.52 1.78 6.31
N GLY A 192 -18.58 2.76 7.22
CA GLY A 192 -17.65 2.88 8.33
C GLY A 192 -17.75 1.72 9.33
N VAL A 193 -16.64 1.39 9.95
CA VAL A 193 -16.57 0.34 10.96
C VAL A 193 -16.59 0.92 12.37
N PRO A 194 -17.13 0.19 13.38
CA PRO A 194 -17.09 0.61 14.77
C PRO A 194 -15.66 0.77 15.31
N ALA A 195 -15.45 1.67 16.27
CA ALA A 195 -14.14 1.86 16.93
C ALA A 195 -13.57 0.56 17.51
N ALA A 196 -14.43 -0.37 17.96
CA ALA A 196 -13.99 -1.69 18.43
C ALA A 196 -13.15 -2.46 17.39
N VAL A 197 -13.37 -2.24 16.08
CA VAL A 197 -12.58 -2.88 15.03
C VAL A 197 -11.12 -2.44 15.08
N TYR A 198 -10.86 -1.17 15.41
CA TYR A 198 -9.50 -0.69 15.62
C TYR A 198 -8.91 -1.22 16.95
N HIS A 199 -9.66 -1.11 18.04
CA HIS A 199 -9.17 -1.49 19.37
C HIS A 199 -8.94 -2.99 19.52
N ASP A 200 -9.90 -3.81 19.12
CA ASP A 200 -9.83 -5.27 19.27
C ASP A 200 -9.00 -5.91 18.14
N GLY A 201 -9.22 -5.47 16.91
CA GLY A 201 -8.58 -6.03 15.71
C GLY A 201 -7.15 -5.51 15.53
N TRP A 202 -6.99 -4.25 15.17
CA TRP A 202 -5.67 -3.67 14.94
C TRP A 202 -4.78 -3.71 16.19
N ALA A 203 -5.26 -3.11 17.27
CA ALA A 203 -4.48 -2.93 18.49
C ALA A 203 -4.49 -4.15 19.44
N GLN A 204 -5.30 -5.19 19.14
CA GLN A 204 -5.41 -6.42 19.92
C GLN A 204 -5.61 -6.14 21.43
N ASN A 205 -6.54 -5.23 21.73
CA ASN A 205 -6.84 -4.79 23.10
C ASN A 205 -5.59 -4.30 23.86
N GLY A 206 -4.70 -3.59 23.17
CA GLY A 206 -3.45 -3.06 23.74
C GLY A 206 -2.25 -3.99 23.65
N ALA A 207 -2.40 -5.23 23.19
CA ALA A 207 -1.25 -6.14 23.02
C ALA A 207 -0.29 -5.69 21.90
N ILE A 208 -0.68 -4.73 21.08
CA ILE A 208 0.22 -4.05 20.12
C ILE A 208 1.34 -3.26 20.81
N VAL A 209 1.14 -2.82 22.06
CA VAL A 209 2.15 -2.08 22.83
C VAL A 209 3.17 -3.07 23.39
N SER A 210 4.41 -2.99 22.90
CA SER A 210 5.49 -3.91 23.25
C SER A 210 6.85 -3.22 23.14
N PRO A 211 7.19 -2.30 24.05
CA PRO A 211 8.46 -1.56 23.98
C PRO A 211 9.66 -2.51 24.04
N HIS A 212 10.54 -2.40 23.06
CA HIS A 212 11.75 -3.23 22.94
C HIS A 212 12.85 -2.49 22.16
N LYS A 213 14.03 -3.10 22.03
CA LYS A 213 15.15 -2.53 21.29
C LYS A 213 15.67 -3.51 20.26
N VAL A 214 15.84 -3.00 19.02
CA VAL A 214 16.51 -3.71 17.93
C VAL A 214 17.66 -2.84 17.44
N GLU A 215 18.84 -3.41 17.25
CA GLU A 215 20.07 -2.66 16.90
C GLU A 215 20.34 -1.48 17.87
N GLY A 216 19.92 -1.60 19.15
CA GLY A 216 20.03 -0.55 20.17
C GLY A 216 19.02 0.60 20.03
N ILE A 217 18.13 0.56 19.04
CA ILE A 217 17.10 1.56 18.75
C ILE A 217 15.77 1.12 19.36
N GLU A 218 15.07 2.02 20.02
CA GLU A 218 13.79 1.74 20.67
C GLU A 218 12.66 1.65 19.66
N LEU A 219 11.86 0.59 19.73
CA LEU A 219 10.58 0.43 19.06
C LEU A 219 9.49 0.29 20.14
N HIS A 220 8.33 0.88 19.91
CA HIS A 220 7.24 0.92 20.87
C HIS A 220 6.18 -0.15 20.61
N LEU A 221 5.98 -0.50 19.34
CA LEU A 221 4.93 -1.39 18.89
C LEU A 221 5.45 -2.81 18.62
N ARG A 222 4.54 -3.78 18.69
CA ARG A 222 4.81 -5.16 18.29
C ARG A 222 4.71 -5.29 16.79
N TYR A 223 5.75 -5.81 16.17
CA TYR A 223 5.78 -6.20 14.77
C TYR A 223 5.38 -7.67 14.63
N GLN A 224 4.41 -7.97 13.77
CA GLN A 224 3.87 -9.31 13.64
C GLN A 224 4.90 -10.27 13.03
N GLY A 225 5.26 -11.31 13.79
CA GLY A 225 6.19 -12.36 13.34
C GLY A 225 7.67 -11.99 13.31
N THR A 226 8.03 -10.76 13.73
CA THR A 226 9.42 -10.28 13.74
C THR A 226 9.64 -9.24 14.83
N GLU A 227 10.91 -8.97 15.20
CA GLU A 227 11.24 -7.87 16.12
C GLU A 227 11.22 -6.50 15.44
N ALA A 228 11.48 -6.45 14.13
CA ALA A 228 11.40 -5.24 13.31
C ALA A 228 11.06 -5.62 11.87
N GLY A 229 10.09 -4.92 11.28
CA GLY A 229 9.60 -5.22 9.93
C GLY A 229 10.44 -4.64 8.80
N PRO A 230 10.09 -4.97 7.56
CA PRO A 230 10.65 -4.36 6.36
C PRO A 230 10.29 -2.86 6.27
N LEU A 231 11.02 -2.11 5.42
CA LEU A 231 10.81 -0.66 5.29
C LEU A 231 9.39 -0.28 4.87
N PHE A 232 8.73 -1.06 4.04
CA PHE A 232 7.37 -0.71 3.60
C PHE A 232 6.36 -0.68 4.76
N TRP A 233 6.57 -1.43 5.84
CA TRP A 233 5.75 -1.33 7.06
C TRP A 233 5.86 0.04 7.73
N ALA A 234 7.03 0.67 7.62
CA ALA A 234 7.24 2.00 8.18
C ALA A 234 6.68 3.14 7.30
N GLN A 235 6.41 2.88 6.02
CA GLN A 235 6.28 3.97 5.05
C GLN A 235 4.94 4.01 4.31
N TYR A 236 4.35 2.87 3.95
CA TYR A 236 3.21 2.83 3.02
C TYR A 236 1.96 3.59 3.53
N SER A 237 1.62 3.45 4.80
CA SER A 237 0.52 4.20 5.38
C SER A 237 0.77 5.71 5.42
N PHE A 238 2.04 6.13 5.48
CA PHE A 238 2.42 7.54 5.65
C PHE A 238 2.73 8.26 4.32
N LEU A 239 2.45 7.65 3.20
CA LEU A 239 2.48 8.34 1.91
C LEU A 239 1.29 9.30 1.75
N GLY A 240 0.14 8.95 2.28
CA GLY A 240 -1.06 9.79 2.28
C GLY A 240 -1.48 10.32 3.65
N LEU A 241 -0.85 9.87 4.72
CA LEU A 241 -1.12 10.26 6.11
C LEU A 241 0.13 10.90 6.72
N ASP A 242 0.01 12.13 7.22
CA ASP A 242 1.13 12.80 7.90
C ASP A 242 1.37 12.15 9.29
N PRO A 243 2.53 11.54 9.53
CA PRO A 243 2.85 10.97 10.83
C PRO A 243 3.23 12.01 11.88
N VAL A 244 3.50 13.26 11.49
CA VAL A 244 3.92 14.32 12.40
C VAL A 244 2.76 14.71 13.31
N GLY A 245 2.94 14.51 14.61
CA GLY A 245 1.89 14.76 15.60
C GLY A 245 0.83 13.66 15.70
N LEU A 246 0.88 12.64 14.83
CA LEU A 246 -0.02 11.50 14.90
C LEU A 246 0.31 10.62 16.09
N LYS A 247 -0.71 10.36 16.92
CA LYS A 247 -0.63 9.52 18.12
C LYS A 247 -1.99 8.97 18.47
N ASP A 248 -2.02 7.90 19.23
CA ASP A 248 -3.20 7.36 19.86
C ASP A 248 -2.88 6.83 21.28
N GLU A 249 -3.79 6.07 21.88
CA GLU A 249 -3.57 5.48 23.19
C GLU A 249 -2.50 4.38 23.21
N TYR A 250 -2.15 3.81 22.06
CA TYR A 250 -1.20 2.71 21.89
C TYR A 250 0.18 3.18 21.45
N CYS A 251 0.28 4.30 20.73
CA CYS A 251 1.54 4.82 20.23
C CYS A 251 1.65 6.34 20.49
N PRO A 252 2.60 6.78 21.30
CA PRO A 252 2.77 8.20 21.65
C PRO A 252 3.26 9.05 20.47
N SER A 253 3.85 8.43 19.43
CA SER A 253 4.30 9.12 18.23
C SER A 253 4.57 8.14 17.10
N TYR A 254 3.69 8.09 16.10
CA TYR A 254 3.90 7.30 14.89
C TYR A 254 5.06 7.80 14.04
N PHE A 255 5.38 9.09 14.09
CA PHE A 255 6.59 9.64 13.46
C PHE A 255 7.87 9.01 14.04
N HIS A 256 7.96 8.90 15.36
CA HIS A 256 9.12 8.29 16.01
C HIS A 256 9.20 6.78 15.72
N GLU A 257 8.06 6.08 15.72
CA GLU A 257 8.02 4.65 15.40
C GLU A 257 8.49 4.40 13.96
N MET A 258 7.93 5.11 12.98
CA MET A 258 8.33 5.05 11.58
C MET A 258 9.82 5.34 11.39
N ARG A 259 10.30 6.44 11.98
CA ARG A 259 11.71 6.84 11.90
C ARG A 259 12.62 5.79 12.53
N ASN A 260 12.26 5.27 13.68
CA ASN A 260 13.08 4.31 14.41
C ASN A 260 13.14 2.98 13.66
N LEU A 261 12.03 2.47 13.10
CA LEU A 261 12.05 1.29 12.24
C LEU A 261 12.95 1.47 11.02
N THR A 262 12.93 2.66 10.39
CA THR A 262 13.83 3.01 9.29
C THR A 262 15.31 2.98 9.73
N LEU A 263 15.60 3.51 10.92
CA LEU A 263 16.95 3.50 11.48
C LEU A 263 17.42 2.10 11.88
N VAL A 264 16.52 1.22 12.36
CA VAL A 264 16.82 -0.20 12.62
C VAL A 264 17.25 -0.88 11.32
N ASN A 265 16.50 -0.68 10.23
CA ASN A 265 16.86 -1.21 8.92
C ASN A 265 18.26 -0.78 8.48
N ARG A 266 18.57 0.51 8.64
CA ARG A 266 19.90 1.05 8.31
C ARG A 266 20.99 0.47 9.21
N ALA A 267 20.77 0.41 10.51
CA ALA A 267 21.74 -0.11 11.47
C ALA A 267 22.05 -1.59 11.21
N TYR A 268 21.03 -2.40 10.93
CA TYR A 268 21.20 -3.80 10.55
C TYR A 268 22.08 -3.96 9.30
N CYS A 269 21.82 -3.19 8.24
CA CYS A 269 22.63 -3.24 7.03
C CYS A 269 24.07 -2.77 7.25
N ILE A 270 24.31 -1.80 8.13
CA ILE A 270 25.68 -1.38 8.52
C ILE A 270 26.38 -2.49 9.30
N ARG A 271 25.71 -3.13 10.26
CA ARG A 271 26.27 -4.28 11.00
C ARG A 271 26.55 -5.47 10.08
N ASN A 272 25.70 -5.67 9.07
CA ASN A 272 25.84 -6.68 8.02
C ASN A 272 26.26 -8.06 8.54
N PRO A 273 25.41 -8.73 9.33
CA PRO A 273 25.80 -9.96 10.05
C PRO A 273 26.14 -11.12 9.12
N LYS A 274 25.60 -11.10 7.90
CA LYS A 274 25.85 -12.11 6.85
C LYS A 274 26.97 -11.76 5.89
N HIS A 275 27.64 -10.62 6.09
CA HIS A 275 28.79 -10.18 5.29
C HIS A 275 28.48 -10.03 3.78
N TYR A 276 27.28 -9.62 3.42
CA TYR A 276 26.92 -9.36 2.03
C TYR A 276 27.72 -8.20 1.46
N LYS A 277 28.25 -8.39 0.24
CA LYS A 277 29.02 -7.36 -0.45
C LYS A 277 28.12 -6.16 -0.79
N GLY A 278 28.55 -4.99 -0.38
CA GLY A 278 27.85 -3.73 -0.67
C GLY A 278 26.99 -3.21 0.49
N PHE A 279 26.54 -4.05 1.42
CA PHE A 279 25.81 -3.57 2.59
C PHE A 279 26.67 -2.62 3.44
N GLY A 280 26.11 -1.48 3.83
CA GLY A 280 26.83 -0.49 4.63
C GLY A 280 26.09 0.83 4.76
N PRO A 281 26.77 1.88 5.26
CA PRO A 281 26.14 3.17 5.56
C PRO A 281 25.54 3.88 4.35
N ASP A 282 26.07 3.62 3.15
CA ASP A 282 25.67 4.24 1.89
C ASP A 282 24.87 3.30 0.97
N CYS A 283 24.68 2.03 1.39
CA CYS A 283 23.90 1.04 0.65
C CYS A 283 23.14 0.17 1.65
N TRP A 284 21.88 0.50 1.88
CA TRP A 284 21.03 -0.13 2.88
C TRP A 284 19.54 -0.03 2.48
N GLY A 285 18.71 -0.79 3.16
CA GLY A 285 17.28 -0.84 3.01
C GLY A 285 16.80 -2.24 2.63
N LEU A 286 15.93 -2.80 3.45
CA LEU A 286 15.32 -4.11 3.27
C LEU A 286 13.81 -3.94 3.17
N THR A 287 13.26 -4.29 2.02
CA THR A 287 11.81 -4.26 1.76
C THR A 287 11.44 -5.35 0.78
N ALA A 288 10.15 -5.54 0.56
CA ALA A 288 9.64 -6.51 -0.41
C ALA A 288 10.20 -6.23 -1.80
N SER A 289 10.88 -7.20 -2.39
CA SER A 289 11.50 -7.07 -3.70
C SER A 289 11.84 -8.41 -4.33
N TYR A 290 12.16 -8.37 -5.62
CA TYR A 290 12.66 -9.53 -6.36
C TYR A 290 14.17 -9.70 -6.18
N SER A 291 14.58 -10.95 -6.07
CA SER A 291 15.97 -11.39 -6.15
C SER A 291 16.11 -12.44 -7.26
N VAL A 292 17.31 -13.00 -7.41
CA VAL A 292 17.54 -14.17 -8.29
C VAL A 292 16.74 -15.41 -7.84
N ASP A 293 16.35 -15.45 -6.56
CA ASP A 293 15.60 -16.55 -5.96
C ASP A 293 14.07 -16.30 -5.97
N GLY A 294 13.63 -15.18 -6.56
CA GLY A 294 12.23 -14.78 -6.60
C GLY A 294 11.87 -13.64 -5.65
N TYR A 295 10.57 -13.42 -5.44
CA TYR A 295 10.04 -12.38 -4.56
C TYR A 295 10.10 -12.81 -3.09
N ALA A 296 10.52 -11.88 -2.21
CA ALA A 296 10.45 -12.03 -0.77
C ALA A 296 10.32 -10.67 -0.06
N ALA A 297 9.68 -10.67 1.10
CA ALA A 297 9.68 -9.53 2.01
C ALA A 297 10.97 -9.61 2.86
N HIS A 298 11.94 -8.79 2.54
CA HIS A 298 13.22 -8.75 3.26
C HIS A 298 13.08 -7.90 4.52
N SER A 299 13.45 -8.45 5.68
CA SER A 299 13.38 -7.77 6.99
C SER A 299 14.77 -7.71 7.63
N PRO A 300 15.02 -6.78 8.59
CA PRO A 300 16.32 -6.62 9.26
C PRO A 300 16.55 -7.71 10.32
N ASN A 301 16.55 -8.96 9.89
CA ASN A 301 16.88 -10.14 10.67
C ASN A 301 17.58 -11.19 9.78
N GLU A 302 18.34 -12.12 10.38
CA GLU A 302 19.13 -13.07 9.62
C GLU A 302 18.30 -14.13 8.87
N GLN A 303 17.05 -14.35 9.27
CA GLN A 303 16.16 -15.32 8.63
C GLN A 303 15.63 -14.77 7.28
N ASP A 304 15.21 -13.51 7.26
CA ASP A 304 14.52 -12.89 6.12
C ASP A 304 15.48 -12.15 5.18
N ASP A 305 16.65 -11.73 5.67
CA ASP A 305 17.67 -11.09 4.85
C ASP A 305 18.29 -12.09 3.85
N LYS A 306 18.08 -11.85 2.57
CA LYS A 306 18.60 -12.65 1.44
C LYS A 306 19.67 -11.92 0.61
N GLY A 307 20.25 -10.86 1.16
CA GLY A 307 21.33 -10.11 0.48
C GLY A 307 20.85 -9.16 -0.61
N VAL A 308 19.62 -8.72 -0.56
CA VAL A 308 19.03 -7.78 -1.52
C VAL A 308 18.78 -6.45 -0.86
N ILE A 309 19.37 -5.38 -1.40
CA ILE A 309 19.05 -4.00 -1.01
C ILE A 309 17.97 -3.46 -1.94
N SER A 310 16.90 -2.98 -1.35
CA SER A 310 15.78 -2.31 -2.02
C SER A 310 15.23 -1.25 -1.06
N PRO A 311 15.75 -0.01 -1.13
CA PRO A 311 15.40 1.06 -0.21
C PRO A 311 14.01 1.66 -0.46
#